data_aa88eb576dcf308b44c2fa57a9fb0542
#
_entry.id   aa88eb576dcf308b44c2fa57a9fb0542
#
_cell.length_a   1.000
_cell.length_b   1.000
_cell.length_c   1.000
_cell.angle_alpha   90.00
_cell.angle_beta   90.00
_cell.angle_gamma   90.00
#
_symmetry.space_group_name_H-M   'P 1'
#
loop_
_entity.id
_entity.type
_entity.pdbx_description
1 polymer ?
#
loop_
_entity_poly.entity_id
_entity_poly.type
_entity_poly.pdbx_seq_one_letter_code
_entity_poly.pdbx_strand_id
1 'polypeptide(L)' 'LKQLAVTGSDLIREAGIPEGPQVGVKLKELLSLVIEDPSRNTKEYLLSAAKQ' A
#
# COMPACT_ATOMS: atom_id res chain seq x y z
N LEU A 1 -15.09 -6.81 -5.48
CA LEU A 1 -14.08 -6.48 -4.50
C LEU A 1 -13.12 -5.46 -5.04
N LYS A 2 -12.85 -4.48 -4.25
CA LYS A 2 -11.90 -3.47 -4.64
C LYS A 2 -10.50 -3.91 -4.34
N GLN A 3 -9.60 -3.61 -5.25
CA GLN A 3 -8.19 -3.92 -5.06
C GLN A 3 -7.44 -2.63 -4.77
N LEU A 4 -6.32 -2.77 -4.07
CA LEU A 4 -5.46 -1.62 -3.84
C LEU A 4 -4.85 -1.15 -5.14
N ALA A 5 -4.64 0.15 -5.23
CA ALA A 5 -4.00 0.73 -6.41
C ALA A 5 -2.53 0.33 -6.50
N VAL A 6 -1.97 -0.21 -5.41
CA VAL A 6 -0.60 -0.68 -5.40
C VAL A 6 -0.57 -2.16 -5.03
N THR A 7 0.48 -2.84 -5.43
CA THR A 7 0.70 -4.24 -5.09
C THR A 7 1.95 -4.35 -4.22
N GLY A 8 2.21 -5.58 -3.74
CA GLY A 8 3.45 -5.81 -3.00
C GLY A 8 4.69 -5.48 -3.81
N SER A 9 4.65 -5.77 -5.11
CA SER A 9 5.79 -5.43 -5.96
C SER A 9 6.03 -3.93 -6.01
N ASP A 10 4.94 -3.17 -6.07
CA ASP A 10 5.09 -1.70 -6.09
C ASP A 10 5.72 -1.21 -4.79
N LEU A 11 5.33 -1.77 -3.67
CA LEU A 11 5.91 -1.38 -2.39
C LEU A 11 7.40 -1.70 -2.33
N ILE A 12 7.79 -2.84 -2.86
CA ILE A 12 9.19 -3.23 -2.86
C ILE A 12 10.00 -2.30 -3.75
N ARG A 13 9.48 -2.02 -4.94
CA ARG A 13 10.22 -1.24 -5.93
C ARG A 13 10.24 0.24 -5.61
N GLU A 14 9.10 0.80 -5.29
CA GLU A 14 8.97 2.25 -5.23
C GLU A 14 9.02 2.79 -3.81
N ALA A 15 8.49 2.07 -2.85
CA ALA A 15 8.56 2.48 -1.46
C ALA A 15 9.84 2.00 -0.77
N GLY A 16 10.57 1.08 -1.41
CA GLY A 16 11.81 0.59 -0.85
C GLY A 16 11.64 -0.36 0.31
N ILE A 17 10.50 -1.00 0.40
CA ILE A 17 10.23 -1.94 1.48
C ILE A 17 10.87 -3.28 1.14
N PRO A 18 11.66 -3.86 2.05
CA PRO A 18 12.28 -5.16 1.77
C PRO A 18 11.24 -6.24 1.59
N GLU A 19 11.53 -7.15 0.66
CA GLU A 19 10.66 -8.28 0.44
C GLU A 19 10.58 -9.14 1.69
N GLY A 20 9.35 -9.48 2.10
CA GLY A 20 9.16 -10.29 3.29
C GLY A 20 7.87 -9.95 3.99
N PRO A 21 7.75 -10.33 5.28
CA PRO A 21 6.51 -10.10 6.03
C PRO A 21 6.10 -8.63 6.11
N GLN A 22 7.05 -7.72 6.02
CA GLN A 22 6.74 -6.29 6.12
C GLN A 22 5.84 -5.83 4.98
N VAL A 23 6.00 -6.41 3.81
CA VAL A 23 5.14 -6.07 2.67
C VAL A 23 3.68 -6.39 2.99
N GLY A 24 3.44 -7.55 3.57
CA GLY A 24 2.09 -7.94 3.94
C GLY A 24 1.49 -7.02 4.98
N VAL A 25 2.29 -6.64 5.98
CA VAL A 25 1.83 -5.72 7.02
C VAL A 25 1.46 -4.37 6.42
N LYS A 26 2.31 -3.86 5.53
CA LYS A 26 2.02 -2.58 4.89
C LYS A 26 0.77 -2.65 4.02
N LEU A 27 0.60 -3.73 3.29
CA LEU A 27 -0.59 -3.89 2.47
C LEU A 27 -1.85 -3.88 3.33
N LYS A 28 -1.81 -4.51 4.48
CA LYS A 28 -2.96 -4.50 5.39
C LYS A 28 -3.26 -3.11 5.90
N GLU A 29 -2.24 -2.36 6.25
CA GLU A 29 -2.42 -0.99 6.72
C GLU A 29 -3.01 -0.12 5.63
N LEU A 30 -2.50 -0.26 4.41
CA LEU A 30 -3.01 0.53 3.30
C LEU A 30 -4.45 0.14 2.97
N LEU A 31 -4.76 -1.14 3.07
CA LEU A 31 -6.12 -1.59 2.83
C LEU A 31 -7.09 -0.98 3.83
N SER A 32 -6.68 -0.89 5.10
CA SER A 32 -7.52 -0.26 6.11
C SER A 32 -7.81 1.19 5.78
N LEU A 33 -6.80 1.91 5.30
CA LEU A 33 -6.98 3.30 4.91
C LEU A 33 -7.99 3.42 3.77
N VAL A 34 -7.91 2.53 2.81
CA VAL A 34 -8.81 2.55 1.66
C VAL A 34 -10.23 2.18 2.07
N ILE A 35 -10.37 1.26 3.01
CA ILE A 35 -11.69 0.87 3.49
C ILE A 35 -12.39 2.06 4.16
N GLU A 36 -11.65 2.83 4.92
CA GLU A 36 -12.22 4.00 5.59
C GLU A 36 -12.49 5.14 4.61
N ASP A 37 -11.64 5.28 3.62
CA ASP A 37 -11.75 6.36 2.66
C ASP A 37 -11.35 5.87 1.27
N PRO A 38 -12.30 5.32 0.50
CA PRO A 38 -11.98 4.78 -0.82
C PRO A 38 -11.36 5.79 -1.78
N SER A 39 -11.59 7.08 -1.55
CA SER A 39 -11.01 8.10 -2.42
C SER A 39 -9.49 8.14 -2.30
N ARG A 40 -8.93 7.51 -1.28
CA ARG A 40 -7.48 7.45 -1.10
C ARG A 40 -6.84 6.27 -1.81
N ASN A 41 -7.63 5.51 -2.55
CA ASN A 41 -7.09 4.36 -3.26
C ASN A 41 -6.40 4.81 -4.54
N THR A 42 -5.30 5.52 -4.38
CA THR A 42 -4.46 5.96 -5.49
C THR A 42 -3.04 5.53 -5.22
N LYS A 43 -2.33 5.25 -6.32
CA LYS A 43 -0.96 4.78 -6.19
C LYS A 43 -0.08 5.80 -5.46
N GLU A 44 -0.24 7.06 -5.81
CA GLU A 44 0.56 8.12 -5.20
C GLU A 44 0.34 8.20 -3.70
N TYR A 45 -0.91 8.18 -3.28
CA TYR A 45 -1.22 8.28 -1.86
C TYR A 45 -0.68 7.07 -1.11
N LEU A 46 -0.94 5.88 -1.67
CA LEU A 46 -0.55 4.65 -0.99
C LEU A 46 0.96 4.52 -0.89
N LEU A 47 1.68 4.89 -1.92
CA LEU A 47 3.13 4.84 -1.87
C LEU A 47 3.68 5.84 -0.87
N SER A 48 3.09 7.01 -0.81
CA SER A 48 3.49 8.02 0.16
C SER A 48 3.27 7.53 1.58
N ALA A 49 2.13 6.92 1.83
CA ALA A 49 1.84 6.37 3.16
C ALA A 49 2.79 5.23 3.50
N ALA A 50 3.14 4.41 2.53
CA ALA A 50 4.03 3.28 2.77
C ALA A 50 5.45 3.71 3.09
N LYS A 51 5.86 4.86 2.58
CA LYS A 51 7.21 5.35 2.83
C LYS A 51 7.40 5.94 4.21
N GLN A 52 6.33 6.19 4.91
CA GLN A 52 6.42 6.79 6.24
C GLN A 52 6.65 5.78 7.33
#